data_bf8a2bb396a5e6a17896135a497e7457
#
_entry.id   bf8a2bb396a5e6a17896135a497e7457
#
_cell.length_a   1.000
_cell.length_b   1.000
_cell.length_c   1.000
_cell.angle_alpha   90.00
_cell.angle_beta   90.00
_cell.angle_gamma   90.00
#
_symmetry.space_group_name_H-M   'P 1'
#
loop_
_entity.id
_entity.type
_entity.pdbx_description
1 polymer ?
#
loop_
_entity_poly.entity_id
_entity_poly.type
_entity_poly.pdbx_seq_one_letter_code
_entity_poly.pdbx_strand_id
1 'polypeptide(L)'
;MDMPTVSDVIRTADPQQWRPGDAWMAGGTVLFSYGSDTLARLLDITAAGWESLTVSEDGLEIAATCTIAELFAFPDAAPAAAREQWPALGLIPLCCDSFVASFKVWNVSTVGGNICTGLPAGPMTSLTTALDGVALVHSPDGTSRRLPVTELVIGDGRTALAPGELLRSVTLPASALRARTAFRRLSLTNLGRSGVLVIGRLDEDGTFVLTVTAATKRPVQLRFAAVPTRAELRAELDRSIDAALWHDDVHGLPEWRHYMTDRLAEEIRAELAAPAPPAASAPAPPAASASANTPAPKEGSL
;
A
#
# COMPACT_ATOMS: atom_id res chain seq x y z
N MET A 1 22.14 -12.66 7.42
CA MET A 1 22.77 -11.94 8.53
C MET A 1 22.34 -12.61 9.81
N ASP A 2 23.22 -12.60 10.79
CA ASP A 2 23.00 -13.37 11.99
C ASP A 2 22.24 -12.56 13.05
N MET A 3 21.49 -13.26 13.88
CA MET A 3 20.82 -12.74 15.08
C MET A 3 21.29 -13.57 16.28
N PRO A 4 22.56 -13.43 16.68
CA PRO A 4 23.18 -14.34 17.65
C PRO A 4 22.62 -14.21 19.05
N THR A 5 21.94 -13.09 19.35
CA THR A 5 21.35 -12.80 20.66
C THR A 5 19.90 -13.28 20.79
N VAL A 6 19.26 -13.67 19.69
CA VAL A 6 17.89 -14.20 19.73
C VAL A 6 17.89 -15.63 20.25
N SER A 7 17.29 -15.83 21.43
CA SER A 7 17.18 -17.13 22.08
C SER A 7 15.83 -17.81 21.84
N ASP A 8 14.77 -17.03 21.58
CA ASP A 8 13.40 -17.54 21.49
C ASP A 8 12.61 -16.92 20.34
N VAL A 9 11.69 -17.73 19.79
CA VAL A 9 10.62 -17.27 18.89
C VAL A 9 9.28 -17.68 19.50
N ILE A 10 8.47 -16.70 19.86
CA ILE A 10 7.17 -16.92 20.52
C ILE A 10 6.06 -16.58 19.55
N ARG A 11 5.14 -17.50 19.34
CA ARG A 11 3.96 -17.30 18.48
C ARG A 11 2.87 -16.59 19.27
N THR A 12 2.80 -15.26 19.11
CA THR A 12 1.82 -14.42 19.81
C THR A 12 1.57 -13.11 19.06
N ALA A 13 0.35 -12.59 19.18
CA ALA A 13 -0.03 -11.24 18.79
C ALA A 13 -0.61 -10.46 19.98
N ASP A 14 -0.31 -10.89 21.20
CA ASP A 14 -0.72 -10.23 22.43
C ASP A 14 0.35 -9.23 22.88
N PRO A 15 0.10 -7.90 22.80
CA PRO A 15 1.07 -6.89 23.19
C PRO A 15 1.47 -6.95 24.68
N GLN A 16 0.65 -7.54 25.55
CA GLN A 16 0.98 -7.69 26.97
C GLN A 16 2.17 -8.63 27.21
N GLN A 17 2.50 -9.47 26.23
CA GLN A 17 3.65 -10.38 26.30
C GLN A 17 4.97 -9.71 25.88
N TRP A 18 4.89 -8.51 25.34
CA TRP A 18 6.08 -7.78 24.89
C TRP A 18 6.96 -7.35 26.06
N ARG A 19 8.29 -7.41 25.88
CA ARG A 19 9.31 -7.00 26.84
C ARG A 19 10.43 -6.25 26.11
N PRO A 20 11.20 -5.39 26.81
CA PRO A 20 12.40 -4.79 26.24
C PRO A 20 13.35 -5.88 25.67
N GLY A 21 13.81 -5.68 24.43
CA GLY A 21 14.61 -6.65 23.69
C GLY A 21 13.79 -7.55 22.75
N ASP A 22 12.46 -7.43 22.72
CA ASP A 22 11.61 -8.14 21.78
C ASP A 22 11.40 -7.34 20.49
N ALA A 23 11.16 -8.06 19.39
CA ALA A 23 10.67 -7.50 18.15
C ALA A 23 9.46 -8.26 17.64
N TRP A 24 8.45 -7.52 17.16
CA TRP A 24 7.36 -8.10 16.41
C TRP A 24 7.87 -8.61 15.06
N MET A 25 7.55 -9.85 14.74
CA MET A 25 7.90 -10.49 13.47
C MET A 25 6.62 -10.88 12.72
N ALA A 26 6.41 -10.26 11.56
CA ALA A 26 5.44 -10.74 10.56
C ALA A 26 6.20 -11.61 9.53
N GLY A 27 6.34 -11.16 8.28
CA GLY A 27 7.11 -11.89 7.27
C GLY A 27 8.63 -11.94 7.48
N GLY A 28 9.20 -11.17 8.40
CA GLY A 28 10.61 -11.21 8.76
C GLY A 28 11.59 -10.71 7.69
N THR A 29 11.13 -10.34 6.49
CA THR A 29 11.99 -10.06 5.32
C THR A 29 12.98 -8.94 5.55
N VAL A 30 12.61 -7.86 6.24
CA VAL A 30 13.52 -6.77 6.61
C VAL A 30 14.35 -7.17 7.82
N LEU A 31 13.73 -7.75 8.85
CA LEU A 31 14.38 -8.15 10.09
C LEU A 31 15.55 -9.10 9.83
N PHE A 32 15.34 -10.15 9.02
CA PHE A 32 16.41 -11.09 8.66
C PHE A 32 17.41 -10.53 7.64
N SER A 33 17.05 -9.49 6.87
CA SER A 33 18.00 -8.86 5.94
C SER A 33 19.04 -8.00 6.65
N TYR A 34 18.63 -7.29 7.71
CA TYR A 34 19.54 -6.42 8.47
C TYR A 34 20.18 -7.15 9.65
N GLY A 35 19.49 -8.13 10.23
CA GLY A 35 19.93 -8.80 11.45
C GLY A 35 19.85 -7.89 12.69
N SER A 36 20.28 -8.39 13.83
CA SER A 36 20.38 -7.62 15.08
C SER A 36 21.30 -8.34 16.06
N ASP A 37 22.05 -7.57 16.84
CA ASP A 37 22.86 -8.02 17.97
C ASP A 37 22.29 -7.60 19.33
N THR A 38 21.08 -7.01 19.35
CA THR A 38 20.44 -6.49 20.55
C THR A 38 19.07 -7.14 20.85
N LEU A 39 18.46 -7.79 19.85
CA LEU A 39 17.19 -8.46 20.04
C LEU A 39 17.39 -9.79 20.79
N ALA A 40 16.52 -10.03 21.78
CA ALA A 40 16.53 -11.25 22.58
C ALA A 40 15.47 -12.27 22.15
N ARG A 41 14.27 -11.79 21.71
CA ARG A 41 13.17 -12.65 21.28
C ARG A 41 12.47 -12.08 20.06
N LEU A 42 11.89 -12.97 19.25
CA LEU A 42 11.00 -12.62 18.15
C LEU A 42 9.56 -13.03 18.53
N LEU A 43 8.62 -12.11 18.40
CA LEU A 43 7.20 -12.35 18.60
C LEU A 43 6.53 -12.54 17.23
N ASP A 44 6.27 -13.78 16.87
CA ASP A 44 5.70 -14.15 15.58
C ASP A 44 4.17 -13.94 15.58
N ILE A 45 3.75 -12.88 14.90
CA ILE A 45 2.35 -12.50 14.79
C ILE A 45 1.61 -13.22 13.66
N THR A 46 2.28 -14.02 12.84
CA THR A 46 1.61 -14.77 11.76
C THR A 46 0.64 -15.80 12.30
N ALA A 47 0.84 -16.22 13.56
CA ALA A 47 -0.02 -17.14 14.26
C ALA A 47 -1.34 -16.52 14.79
N ALA A 48 -1.55 -15.21 14.61
CA ALA A 48 -2.72 -14.50 15.13
C ALA A 48 -4.05 -14.95 14.50
N GLY A 49 -4.00 -15.60 13.33
CA GLY A 49 -5.20 -16.07 12.62
C GLY A 49 -6.11 -14.92 12.15
N TRP A 50 -5.55 -13.74 11.95
CA TRP A 50 -6.32 -12.59 11.46
C TRP A 50 -6.72 -12.80 10.00
N GLU A 51 -8.01 -12.51 9.70
CA GLU A 51 -8.46 -12.45 8.31
C GLU A 51 -7.65 -11.39 7.56
N SER A 52 -7.03 -11.79 6.44
CA SER A 52 -6.10 -10.92 5.71
C SER A 52 -6.78 -9.67 5.17
N LEU A 53 -8.03 -9.81 4.65
CA LEU A 53 -8.78 -8.76 3.97
C LEU A 53 -10.26 -8.88 4.30
N THR A 54 -10.83 -7.87 4.94
CA THR A 54 -12.25 -7.85 5.32
C THR A 54 -12.96 -6.68 4.65
N VAL A 55 -14.00 -6.99 3.87
CA VAL A 55 -14.88 -5.99 3.23
C VAL A 55 -16.07 -5.74 4.12
N SER A 56 -16.38 -4.47 4.36
CA SER A 56 -17.56 -4.02 5.09
C SER A 56 -18.17 -2.76 4.45
N GLU A 57 -19.25 -2.25 5.01
CA GLU A 57 -19.85 -0.96 4.60
C GLU A 57 -18.88 0.21 4.88
N ASP A 58 -18.03 0.10 5.91
CA ASP A 58 -17.04 1.11 6.27
C ASP A 58 -15.86 1.15 5.29
N GLY A 59 -15.60 0.07 4.54
CA GLY A 59 -14.52 -0.04 3.57
C GLY A 59 -13.78 -1.37 3.60
N LEU A 60 -12.48 -1.33 3.31
CA LEU A 60 -11.57 -2.48 3.29
C LEU A 60 -10.62 -2.43 4.49
N GLU A 61 -10.75 -3.38 5.41
CA GLU A 61 -9.74 -3.62 6.45
C GLU A 61 -8.69 -4.60 5.94
N ILE A 62 -7.43 -4.21 6.06
CA ILE A 62 -6.23 -4.98 5.69
C ILE A 62 -5.49 -5.34 6.97
N ALA A 63 -5.40 -6.61 7.31
CA ALA A 63 -4.63 -7.05 8.48
C ALA A 63 -3.13 -6.76 8.29
N ALA A 64 -2.43 -6.48 9.37
CA ALA A 64 -0.98 -6.27 9.32
C ALA A 64 -0.22 -7.51 8.82
N THR A 65 -0.78 -8.70 8.99
CA THR A 65 -0.26 -9.98 8.50
C THR A 65 -0.62 -10.28 7.04
N CYS A 66 -1.51 -9.52 6.41
CA CYS A 66 -1.83 -9.66 4.99
C CYS A 66 -0.56 -9.58 4.15
N THR A 67 -0.29 -10.60 3.35
CA THR A 67 0.89 -10.62 2.48
C THR A 67 0.70 -9.71 1.26
N ILE A 68 1.81 -9.28 0.67
CA ILE A 68 1.75 -8.49 -0.58
C ILE A 68 1.07 -9.28 -1.71
N ALA A 69 1.28 -10.61 -1.75
CA ALA A 69 0.65 -11.48 -2.74
C ALA A 69 -0.87 -11.58 -2.56
N GLU A 70 -1.37 -11.71 -1.32
CA GLU A 70 -2.80 -11.70 -1.03
C GLU A 70 -3.45 -10.37 -1.42
N LEU A 71 -2.81 -9.26 -1.02
CA LEU A 71 -3.30 -7.93 -1.37
C LEU A 71 -3.33 -7.72 -2.90
N PHE A 72 -2.27 -8.12 -3.61
CA PHE A 72 -2.20 -8.01 -5.07
C PHE A 72 -3.33 -8.76 -5.79
N ALA A 73 -3.68 -9.94 -5.30
CA ALA A 73 -4.74 -10.76 -5.89
C ALA A 73 -6.17 -10.26 -5.53
N PHE A 74 -6.30 -9.42 -4.51
CA PHE A 74 -7.59 -9.03 -3.97
C PHE A 74 -8.53 -8.32 -4.95
N PRO A 75 -8.10 -7.37 -5.82
CA PRO A 75 -9.03 -6.70 -6.73
C PRO A 75 -9.82 -7.66 -7.62
N ASP A 76 -9.21 -8.76 -8.06
CA ASP A 76 -9.89 -9.78 -8.87
C ASP A 76 -10.80 -10.69 -8.02
N ALA A 77 -10.43 -10.91 -6.77
CA ALA A 77 -11.13 -11.77 -5.82
C ALA A 77 -12.20 -11.04 -4.98
N ALA A 78 -12.22 -9.69 -5.01
CA ALA A 78 -13.14 -8.89 -4.23
C ALA A 78 -14.61 -9.19 -4.59
N PRO A 79 -15.56 -9.05 -3.62
CA PRO A 79 -16.98 -9.15 -3.90
C PRO A 79 -17.41 -8.27 -5.08
N ALA A 80 -18.34 -8.74 -5.90
CA ALA A 80 -18.78 -8.03 -7.11
C ALA A 80 -19.20 -6.58 -6.81
N ALA A 81 -19.96 -6.36 -5.75
CA ALA A 81 -20.38 -5.03 -5.32
C ALA A 81 -19.19 -4.09 -5.02
N ALA A 82 -18.15 -4.61 -4.37
CA ALA A 82 -16.93 -3.83 -4.10
C ALA A 82 -16.19 -3.49 -5.39
N ARG A 83 -16.05 -4.43 -6.33
CA ARG A 83 -15.43 -4.19 -7.64
C ARG A 83 -16.16 -3.13 -8.48
N GLU A 84 -17.49 -3.10 -8.39
CA GLU A 84 -18.31 -2.11 -9.10
C GLU A 84 -18.26 -0.72 -8.46
N GLN A 85 -18.20 -0.66 -7.13
CA GLN A 85 -18.29 0.59 -6.37
C GLN A 85 -16.94 1.21 -6.01
N TRP A 86 -15.84 0.47 -6.09
CA TRP A 86 -14.52 0.89 -5.60
C TRP A 86 -13.47 0.95 -6.72
N PRO A 87 -13.54 1.94 -7.62
CA PRO A 87 -12.55 2.09 -8.70
C PRO A 87 -11.12 2.24 -8.19
N ALA A 88 -10.93 2.75 -6.95
CA ALA A 88 -9.60 2.88 -6.35
C ALA A 88 -8.93 1.53 -6.02
N LEU A 89 -9.62 0.38 -6.10
CA LEU A 89 -8.98 -0.94 -6.05
C LEU A 89 -7.89 -1.09 -7.11
N GLY A 90 -8.00 -0.38 -8.24
CA GLY A 90 -6.97 -0.33 -9.29
C GLY A 90 -5.61 0.21 -8.84
N LEU A 91 -5.53 0.92 -7.71
CA LEU A 91 -4.25 1.34 -7.13
C LEU A 91 -3.47 0.19 -6.48
N ILE A 92 -4.16 -0.84 -6.00
CA ILE A 92 -3.55 -1.96 -5.26
C ILE A 92 -2.46 -2.63 -6.08
N PRO A 93 -2.71 -3.15 -7.31
CA PRO A 93 -1.66 -3.77 -8.09
C PRO A 93 -0.52 -2.81 -8.43
N LEU A 94 -0.80 -1.54 -8.75
CA LEU A 94 0.23 -0.54 -9.05
C LEU A 94 1.17 -0.29 -7.86
N CYS A 95 0.62 -0.24 -6.65
CA CYS A 95 1.42 -0.11 -5.44
C CYS A 95 2.18 -1.41 -5.12
N CYS A 96 1.56 -2.59 -5.26
CA CYS A 96 2.25 -3.87 -5.06
C CYS A 96 3.42 -4.04 -6.04
N ASP A 97 3.26 -3.69 -7.32
CA ASP A 97 4.34 -3.72 -8.32
C ASP A 97 5.50 -2.77 -7.96
N SER A 98 5.20 -1.71 -7.21
CA SER A 98 6.23 -0.79 -6.69
C SER A 98 7.06 -1.36 -5.54
N PHE A 99 6.69 -2.52 -5.00
CA PHE A 99 7.41 -3.19 -3.93
C PHE A 99 8.77 -3.79 -4.38
N VAL A 100 8.99 -3.93 -5.67
CA VAL A 100 10.27 -4.33 -6.29
C VAL A 100 10.94 -5.51 -5.56
N ALA A 101 10.26 -6.64 -5.51
CA ALA A 101 10.75 -7.87 -4.90
C ALA A 101 10.29 -9.09 -5.71
N SER A 102 10.98 -10.22 -5.53
CA SER A 102 10.55 -11.47 -6.17
C SER A 102 9.20 -11.96 -5.61
N PHE A 103 8.50 -12.80 -6.36
CA PHE A 103 7.24 -13.41 -5.91
C PHE A 103 7.42 -14.21 -4.59
N LYS A 104 8.59 -14.79 -4.34
CA LYS A 104 8.89 -15.47 -3.07
C LYS A 104 8.82 -14.51 -1.89
N VAL A 105 9.35 -13.31 -2.06
CA VAL A 105 9.30 -12.25 -1.05
C VAL A 105 7.87 -11.73 -0.89
N TRP A 106 7.10 -11.61 -1.97
CA TRP A 106 5.70 -11.19 -1.91
C TRP A 106 4.81 -12.14 -1.08
N ASN A 107 5.11 -13.44 -1.10
CA ASN A 107 4.37 -14.44 -0.34
C ASN A 107 4.65 -14.42 1.18
N VAL A 108 5.67 -13.68 1.62
CA VAL A 108 6.03 -13.60 3.06
C VAL A 108 6.05 -12.17 3.59
N SER A 109 6.36 -11.17 2.75
CA SER A 109 6.30 -9.76 3.16
C SER A 109 4.87 -9.33 3.36
N THR A 110 4.63 -8.59 4.43
CA THR A 110 3.28 -8.18 4.83
C THR A 110 3.05 -6.68 4.70
N VAL A 111 1.79 -6.29 4.57
CA VAL A 111 1.36 -4.89 4.54
C VAL A 111 1.82 -4.16 5.79
N GLY A 112 1.52 -4.72 6.98
CA GLY A 112 1.93 -4.14 8.25
C GLY A 112 3.44 -4.05 8.40
N GLY A 113 4.18 -5.10 8.00
CA GLY A 113 5.64 -5.09 8.02
C GLY A 113 6.23 -3.98 7.15
N ASN A 114 5.68 -3.75 5.94
CA ASN A 114 6.13 -2.68 5.06
C ASN A 114 5.86 -1.28 5.66
N ILE A 115 4.68 -1.06 6.23
CA ILE A 115 4.32 0.21 6.88
C ILE A 115 5.21 0.45 8.11
N CYS A 116 5.35 -0.55 9.00
CA CYS A 116 6.13 -0.43 10.23
C CYS A 116 7.63 -0.26 9.98
N THR A 117 8.15 -0.68 8.83
CA THR A 117 9.52 -0.40 8.42
C THR A 117 9.74 1.10 8.19
N GLY A 118 8.71 1.85 7.81
CA GLY A 118 8.75 3.30 7.69
C GLY A 118 9.66 3.82 6.58
N LEU A 119 9.98 3.00 5.57
CA LEU A 119 10.83 3.46 4.46
C LEU A 119 10.09 4.50 3.60
N PRO A 120 10.78 5.57 3.14
CA PRO A 120 10.22 6.59 2.24
C PRO A 120 9.54 5.99 1.00
N ALA A 121 10.13 4.96 0.41
CA ALA A 121 9.62 4.25 -0.76
C ALA A 121 8.72 3.06 -0.42
N GLY A 122 8.17 2.99 0.81
CA GLY A 122 7.26 1.93 1.24
C GLY A 122 5.94 1.98 0.46
N PRO A 123 5.67 1.06 -0.48
CA PRO A 123 4.49 1.18 -1.35
C PRO A 123 3.18 0.92 -0.61
N MET A 124 3.20 0.16 0.49
CA MET A 124 2.00 -0.01 1.32
C MET A 124 1.68 1.26 2.11
N THR A 125 2.70 1.98 2.56
CA THR A 125 2.52 3.33 3.10
C THR A 125 1.92 4.27 2.04
N SER A 126 2.40 4.21 0.80
CA SER A 126 1.88 5.03 -0.30
C SER A 126 0.40 4.75 -0.57
N LEU A 127 0.03 3.48 -0.71
CA LEU A 127 -1.35 3.03 -0.95
C LEU A 127 -2.28 3.47 0.18
N THR A 128 -1.91 3.11 1.41
CA THR A 128 -2.79 3.33 2.56
C THR A 128 -2.91 4.81 2.91
N THR A 129 -1.86 5.61 2.74
CA THR A 129 -1.94 7.07 2.90
C THR A 129 -2.85 7.69 1.83
N ALA A 130 -2.67 7.34 0.54
CA ALA A 130 -3.46 7.92 -0.55
C ALA A 130 -4.96 7.64 -0.40
N LEU A 131 -5.32 6.52 0.22
CA LEU A 131 -6.71 6.12 0.47
C LEU A 131 -7.17 6.40 1.90
N ASP A 132 -6.59 7.40 2.58
CA ASP A 132 -6.97 7.83 3.94
C ASP A 132 -6.98 6.68 4.96
N GLY A 133 -6.04 5.75 4.84
CA GLY A 133 -5.94 4.59 5.69
C GLY A 133 -5.81 4.95 7.17
N VAL A 134 -6.61 4.30 8.00
CA VAL A 134 -6.61 4.45 9.46
C VAL A 134 -6.04 3.18 10.07
N ALA A 135 -4.91 3.32 10.73
CA ALA A 135 -4.24 2.24 11.45
C ALA A 135 -4.93 1.95 12.79
N LEU A 136 -5.15 0.66 13.10
CA LEU A 136 -5.50 0.17 14.44
C LEU A 136 -4.25 -0.36 15.11
N VAL A 137 -3.90 0.20 16.26
CA VAL A 137 -2.70 -0.14 17.03
C VAL A 137 -3.12 -0.64 18.41
N HIS A 138 -2.57 -1.79 18.81
CA HIS A 138 -2.73 -2.36 20.14
C HIS A 138 -1.52 -2.07 21.00
N SER A 139 -1.72 -1.75 22.27
CA SER A 139 -0.69 -1.36 23.24
C SER A 139 -0.48 -2.43 24.31
N PRO A 140 0.71 -2.51 24.93
CA PRO A 140 1.00 -3.47 26.01
C PRO A 140 0.14 -3.32 27.26
N ASP A 141 -0.46 -2.15 27.47
CA ASP A 141 -1.39 -1.88 28.57
C ASP A 141 -2.82 -2.42 28.33
N GLY A 142 -3.04 -3.09 27.19
CA GLY A 142 -4.35 -3.63 26.80
C GLY A 142 -5.24 -2.59 26.09
N THR A 143 -4.80 -1.36 25.91
CA THR A 143 -5.54 -0.34 25.16
C THR A 143 -5.32 -0.45 23.66
N SER A 144 -6.16 0.23 22.90
CA SER A 144 -6.02 0.35 21.45
C SER A 144 -6.28 1.78 21.01
N ARG A 145 -5.55 2.22 20.00
CA ARG A 145 -5.74 3.53 19.39
C ARG A 145 -5.85 3.44 17.87
N ARG A 146 -6.53 4.43 17.29
CA ARG A 146 -6.61 4.61 15.85
C ARG A 146 -5.93 5.91 15.46
N LEU A 147 -5.17 5.89 14.36
CA LEU A 147 -4.54 7.09 13.81
C LEU A 147 -4.40 6.96 12.29
N PRO A 148 -4.41 8.08 11.55
CA PRO A 148 -4.12 8.08 10.12
C PRO A 148 -2.71 7.53 9.84
N VAL A 149 -2.54 6.82 8.72
CA VAL A 149 -1.20 6.32 8.31
C VAL A 149 -0.23 7.49 8.07
N THR A 150 -0.72 8.66 7.67
CA THR A 150 0.08 9.90 7.57
C THR A 150 0.73 10.33 8.89
N GLU A 151 0.11 9.97 10.03
CA GLU A 151 0.62 10.24 11.37
C GLU A 151 1.41 9.06 11.94
N LEU A 152 1.19 7.86 11.39
CA LEU A 152 1.91 6.65 11.81
C LEU A 152 3.34 6.64 11.28
N VAL A 153 3.57 6.98 10.00
CA VAL A 153 4.91 7.02 9.40
C VAL A 153 5.44 8.47 9.45
N ILE A 154 6.38 8.72 10.36
CA ILE A 154 6.82 10.07 10.74
C ILE A 154 8.20 10.46 10.19
N GLY A 155 8.89 9.55 9.51
CA GLY A 155 10.21 9.81 8.94
C GLY A 155 10.82 8.55 8.32
N ASP A 156 12.01 8.69 7.75
CA ASP A 156 12.76 7.58 7.20
C ASP A 156 13.12 6.57 8.30
N GLY A 157 12.64 5.34 8.14
CA GLY A 157 12.77 4.27 9.14
C GLY A 157 12.10 4.58 10.48
N ARG A 158 11.15 5.51 10.55
CA ARG A 158 10.57 5.97 11.81
C ARG A 158 9.04 5.97 11.77
N THR A 159 8.46 5.36 12.80
CA THR A 159 7.00 5.36 13.04
C THR A 159 6.68 5.98 14.40
N ALA A 160 5.41 6.34 14.60
CA ALA A 160 4.86 6.82 15.86
C ALA A 160 4.44 5.68 16.80
N LEU A 161 4.86 4.44 16.52
CA LEU A 161 4.63 3.32 17.43
C LEU A 161 5.53 3.46 18.66
N ALA A 162 4.92 3.37 19.84
CA ALA A 162 5.65 3.25 21.08
C ALA A 162 6.24 1.83 21.24
N PRO A 163 7.26 1.65 22.12
CA PRO A 163 7.81 0.33 22.41
C PRO A 163 6.70 -0.67 22.79
N GLY A 164 6.68 -1.79 22.10
CA GLY A 164 5.70 -2.87 22.32
C GLY A 164 4.35 -2.68 21.65
N GLU A 165 4.04 -1.50 21.10
CA GLU A 165 2.82 -1.35 20.30
C GLU A 165 2.87 -2.22 19.04
N LEU A 166 1.71 -2.75 18.68
CA LEU A 166 1.52 -3.65 17.55
C LEU A 166 0.49 -3.08 16.57
N LEU A 167 0.89 -2.87 15.31
CA LEU A 167 -0.06 -2.57 14.25
C LEU A 167 -0.92 -3.82 13.99
N ARG A 168 -2.24 -3.69 14.20
CA ARG A 168 -3.21 -4.78 13.98
C ARG A 168 -3.72 -4.80 12.54
N SER A 169 -4.12 -3.64 12.02
CA SER A 169 -4.71 -3.50 10.69
C SER A 169 -4.69 -2.05 10.22
N VAL A 170 -4.99 -1.86 8.95
CA VAL A 170 -5.30 -0.56 8.36
C VAL A 170 -6.65 -0.66 7.66
N THR A 171 -7.57 0.26 7.96
CA THR A 171 -8.86 0.36 7.28
C THR A 171 -8.80 1.45 6.22
N LEU A 172 -9.09 1.12 4.98
CA LEU A 172 -9.30 2.07 3.87
C LEU A 172 -10.78 2.41 3.81
N PRO A 173 -11.20 3.66 4.07
CA PRO A 173 -12.61 4.01 4.11
C PRO A 173 -13.28 3.87 2.73
N ALA A 174 -14.53 3.44 2.72
CA ALA A 174 -15.33 3.24 1.50
C ALA A 174 -15.42 4.53 0.65
N SER A 175 -15.44 5.71 1.27
CA SER A 175 -15.44 6.99 0.57
C SER A 175 -14.18 7.18 -0.29
N ALA A 176 -12.99 6.85 0.22
CA ALA A 176 -11.75 6.93 -0.53
C ALA A 176 -11.65 5.83 -1.61
N LEU A 177 -12.24 4.66 -1.35
CA LEU A 177 -12.27 3.56 -2.32
C LEU A 177 -13.18 3.84 -3.53
N ARG A 178 -14.23 4.66 -3.36
CA ARG A 178 -15.11 5.12 -4.46
C ARG A 178 -14.51 6.19 -5.35
N ALA A 179 -13.41 6.80 -4.93
CA ALA A 179 -12.78 7.90 -5.64
C ALA A 179 -12.11 7.47 -6.95
N ARG A 180 -12.02 8.39 -7.90
CA ARG A 180 -11.13 8.27 -9.06
C ARG A 180 -9.70 8.49 -8.63
N THR A 181 -8.78 7.70 -9.18
CA THR A 181 -7.37 7.79 -8.80
C THR A 181 -6.46 7.87 -10.03
N ALA A 182 -5.29 8.49 -9.85
CA ALA A 182 -4.21 8.52 -10.82
C ALA A 182 -2.88 8.24 -10.10
N PHE A 183 -1.99 7.52 -10.76
CA PHE A 183 -0.74 7.02 -10.18
C PHE A 183 0.44 7.38 -11.06
N ARG A 184 1.51 7.91 -10.48
CA ARG A 184 2.79 8.14 -11.14
C ARG A 184 3.94 7.68 -10.26
N ARG A 185 4.88 6.98 -10.87
CA ARG A 185 6.08 6.48 -10.22
C ARG A 185 7.29 6.68 -11.11
N LEU A 186 8.40 7.11 -10.52
CA LEU A 186 9.71 7.15 -11.17
C LEU A 186 10.77 6.46 -10.31
N SER A 187 11.67 5.79 -10.98
CA SER A 187 12.89 5.19 -10.43
C SER A 187 14.03 5.38 -11.43
N LEU A 188 15.27 5.29 -10.96
CA LEU A 188 16.45 5.44 -11.82
C LEU A 188 16.63 4.28 -12.81
N THR A 189 16.01 3.13 -12.53
CA THR A 189 15.97 1.95 -13.41
C THR A 189 14.58 1.35 -13.42
N ASN A 190 14.21 0.60 -14.45
CA ASN A 190 12.87 0.01 -14.61
C ASN A 190 12.43 -0.83 -13.39
N LEU A 191 13.35 -1.58 -12.79
CA LEU A 191 13.12 -2.41 -11.59
C LEU A 191 13.76 -1.80 -10.34
N GLY A 192 14.03 -0.48 -10.35
CA GLY A 192 14.63 0.22 -9.22
C GLY A 192 13.61 0.61 -8.15
N ARG A 193 14.11 0.84 -6.92
CA ARG A 193 13.32 1.44 -5.85
C ARG A 193 12.78 2.80 -6.31
N SER A 194 11.55 3.13 -5.93
CA SER A 194 10.93 4.40 -6.27
C SER A 194 11.73 5.57 -5.71
N GLY A 195 12.14 6.49 -6.59
CA GLY A 195 12.67 7.79 -6.20
C GLY A 195 11.56 8.81 -5.96
N VAL A 196 10.48 8.73 -6.75
CA VAL A 196 9.27 9.55 -6.60
C VAL A 196 8.06 8.65 -6.83
N LEU A 197 7.06 8.75 -5.96
CA LEU A 197 5.76 8.12 -6.13
C LEU A 197 4.68 9.12 -5.71
N VAL A 198 3.77 9.42 -6.63
CA VAL A 198 2.69 10.38 -6.44
C VAL A 198 1.36 9.71 -6.80
N ILE A 199 0.39 9.82 -5.91
CA ILE A 199 -0.97 9.33 -6.13
C ILE A 199 -1.93 10.52 -5.99
N GLY A 200 -2.76 10.72 -7.01
CA GLY A 200 -3.88 11.64 -6.93
C GLY A 200 -5.18 10.90 -6.72
N ARG A 201 -6.08 11.51 -6.00
CA ARG A 201 -7.44 11.05 -5.75
C ARG A 201 -8.42 12.21 -5.94
N LEU A 202 -9.51 11.94 -6.64
CA LEU A 202 -10.65 12.85 -6.78
C LEU A 202 -11.88 12.18 -6.20
N ASP A 203 -12.31 12.66 -5.05
CA ASP A 203 -13.44 12.14 -4.31
C ASP A 203 -14.78 12.49 -5.00
N GLU A 204 -15.86 11.81 -4.65
CA GLU A 204 -17.19 12.03 -5.23
C GLU A 204 -17.73 13.44 -4.96
N ASP A 205 -17.32 14.07 -3.86
CA ASP A 205 -17.67 15.45 -3.50
C ASP A 205 -16.84 16.52 -4.22
N GLY A 206 -15.90 16.11 -5.06
CA GLY A 206 -14.99 16.98 -5.80
C GLY A 206 -13.69 17.29 -5.07
N THR A 207 -13.49 16.83 -3.84
CA THR A 207 -12.21 17.00 -3.11
C THR A 207 -11.07 16.34 -3.88
N PHE A 208 -10.02 17.12 -4.15
CA PHE A 208 -8.80 16.63 -4.76
C PHE A 208 -7.73 16.38 -3.69
N VAL A 209 -7.18 15.19 -3.66
CA VAL A 209 -6.14 14.79 -2.71
C VAL A 209 -4.91 14.35 -3.49
N LEU A 210 -3.74 14.91 -3.16
CA LEU A 210 -2.46 14.49 -3.71
C LEU A 210 -1.58 13.94 -2.58
N THR A 211 -1.07 12.74 -2.77
CA THR A 211 -0.15 12.08 -1.84
C THR A 211 1.21 11.91 -2.48
N VAL A 212 2.25 12.42 -1.83
CA VAL A 212 3.66 12.31 -2.23
C VAL A 212 4.38 11.40 -1.27
N THR A 213 5.04 10.37 -1.82
CA THR A 213 5.89 9.42 -1.09
C THR A 213 7.14 9.10 -1.90
N ALA A 214 8.05 8.35 -1.34
CA ALA A 214 9.37 8.06 -1.88
C ALA A 214 10.27 9.28 -2.06
N ALA A 215 9.75 10.41 -2.55
CA ALA A 215 10.47 11.65 -2.69
C ALA A 215 10.74 12.35 -1.35
N THR A 216 9.90 12.10 -0.37
CA THR A 216 9.93 12.72 0.97
C THR A 216 10.21 11.68 2.04
N LYS A 217 10.82 12.08 3.16
CA LYS A 217 11.19 11.21 4.28
C LYS A 217 9.98 10.59 5.00
N ARG A 218 8.80 11.18 4.84
CA ARG A 218 7.51 10.69 5.31
C ARG A 218 6.43 11.01 4.27
N PRO A 219 5.25 10.36 4.31
CA PRO A 219 4.14 10.73 3.44
C PRO A 219 3.76 12.20 3.62
N VAL A 220 3.47 12.87 2.52
CA VAL A 220 2.87 14.21 2.49
C VAL A 220 1.58 14.14 1.71
N GLN A 221 0.49 14.62 2.31
CA GLN A 221 -0.82 14.64 1.69
C GLN A 221 -1.33 16.08 1.62
N LEU A 222 -1.71 16.50 0.41
CA LEU A 222 -2.29 17.81 0.12
C LEU A 222 -3.77 17.63 -0.19
N ARG A 223 -4.63 18.52 0.34
CA ARG A 223 -6.08 18.49 0.09
C ARG A 223 -6.56 19.83 -0.44
N PHE A 224 -7.42 19.77 -1.45
CA PHE A 224 -8.07 20.91 -2.07
C PHE A 224 -9.57 20.62 -2.19
N ALA A 225 -10.41 21.64 -1.97
CA ALA A 225 -11.86 21.49 -2.06
C ALA A 225 -12.35 21.16 -3.49
N ALA A 226 -11.51 21.38 -4.50
CA ALA A 226 -11.74 21.02 -5.90
C ALA A 226 -10.39 20.79 -6.58
N VAL A 227 -10.37 20.33 -7.83
CA VAL A 227 -9.13 20.21 -8.60
C VAL A 227 -8.47 21.59 -8.71
N PRO A 228 -7.26 21.78 -8.11
CA PRO A 228 -6.59 23.07 -8.11
C PRO A 228 -6.09 23.46 -9.50
N THR A 229 -5.79 24.72 -9.69
CA THR A 229 -4.95 25.14 -10.82
C THR A 229 -3.51 24.65 -10.63
N ARG A 230 -2.74 24.62 -11.73
CA ARG A 230 -1.31 24.27 -11.65
C ARG A 230 -0.54 25.16 -10.68
N ALA A 231 -0.86 26.48 -10.66
CA ALA A 231 -0.18 27.43 -9.78
C ALA A 231 -0.49 27.18 -8.30
N GLU A 232 -1.75 26.89 -7.97
CA GLU A 232 -2.16 26.56 -6.61
C GLU A 232 -1.53 25.26 -6.14
N LEU A 233 -1.54 24.22 -6.99
CA LEU A 233 -0.90 22.92 -6.67
C LEU A 233 0.58 23.11 -6.36
N ARG A 234 1.31 23.83 -7.21
CA ARG A 234 2.74 24.08 -7.02
C ARG A 234 3.02 24.88 -5.75
N ALA A 235 2.27 25.95 -5.52
CA ALA A 235 2.42 26.76 -4.30
C ALA A 235 2.19 25.95 -3.04
N GLU A 236 1.24 25.03 -3.06
CA GLU A 236 0.94 24.13 -1.93
C GLU A 236 2.02 23.06 -1.73
N LEU A 237 2.59 22.50 -2.81
CA LEU A 237 3.75 21.60 -2.74
C LEU A 237 4.94 22.30 -2.08
N ASP A 238 5.29 23.50 -2.57
CA ASP A 238 6.42 24.28 -2.05
C ASP A 238 6.22 24.68 -0.57
N ARG A 239 4.98 24.93 -0.16
CA ARG A 239 4.64 25.27 1.23
C ARG A 239 4.68 24.05 2.17
N SER A 240 4.26 22.89 1.70
CA SER A 240 4.05 21.69 2.51
C SER A 240 5.29 20.80 2.60
N ILE A 241 6.21 20.91 1.66
CA ILE A 241 7.44 20.10 1.58
C ILE A 241 8.64 21.05 1.67
N ASP A 242 9.13 21.25 2.90
CA ASP A 242 10.35 22.03 3.13
C ASP A 242 11.61 21.29 2.63
N ALA A 243 12.72 22.02 2.53
CA ALA A 243 13.97 21.48 2.00
C ALA A 243 14.50 20.27 2.82
N ALA A 244 14.26 20.24 4.12
CA ALA A 244 14.74 19.16 5.00
C ALA A 244 13.91 17.88 4.86
N LEU A 245 12.68 17.98 4.32
CA LEU A 245 11.78 16.84 4.16
C LEU A 245 12.10 16.02 2.91
N TRP A 246 12.74 16.62 1.88
CA TRP A 246 13.16 15.87 0.70
C TRP A 246 14.15 14.76 1.09
N HIS A 247 13.89 13.56 0.58
CA HIS A 247 14.77 12.41 0.86
C HIS A 247 16.03 12.48 0.00
N ASP A 248 17.18 12.17 0.60
CA ASP A 248 18.48 12.15 -0.05
C ASP A 248 19.09 10.75 0.11
N ASP A 249 19.18 10.00 -0.99
CA ASP A 249 19.79 8.69 -1.04
C ASP A 249 20.28 8.35 -2.47
N VAL A 250 20.81 7.15 -2.64
CA VAL A 250 21.32 6.65 -3.94
C VAL A 250 20.24 6.51 -5.02
N HIS A 251 18.95 6.67 -4.67
CA HIS A 251 17.81 6.56 -5.60
C HIS A 251 17.32 7.91 -6.09
N GLY A 252 17.95 9.02 -5.70
CA GLY A 252 17.65 10.36 -6.20
C GLY A 252 18.04 11.47 -5.25
N LEU A 253 18.59 12.54 -5.82
CA LEU A 253 18.92 13.76 -5.08
C LEU A 253 17.67 14.59 -4.76
N PRO A 254 17.66 15.40 -3.69
CA PRO A 254 16.53 16.23 -3.29
C PRO A 254 15.98 17.12 -4.41
N GLU A 255 16.85 17.80 -5.17
CA GLU A 255 16.45 18.70 -6.25
C GLU A 255 15.77 17.95 -7.40
N TRP A 256 16.27 16.76 -7.75
CA TRP A 256 15.67 15.90 -8.75
C TRP A 256 14.29 15.39 -8.27
N ARG A 257 14.17 14.98 -7.01
CA ARG A 257 12.91 14.53 -6.43
C ARG A 257 11.86 15.64 -6.39
N HIS A 258 12.27 16.87 -6.02
CA HIS A 258 11.41 18.05 -6.06
C HIS A 258 10.89 18.31 -7.48
N TYR A 259 11.81 18.45 -8.45
CA TYR A 259 11.46 18.71 -9.85
C TYR A 259 10.51 17.63 -10.42
N MET A 260 10.81 16.37 -10.17
CA MET A 260 9.98 15.27 -10.67
C MET A 260 8.64 15.16 -9.95
N THR A 261 8.57 15.50 -8.67
CA THR A 261 7.30 15.58 -7.94
C THR A 261 6.39 16.65 -8.52
N ASP A 262 6.89 17.87 -8.77
CA ASP A 262 6.11 18.95 -9.40
C ASP A 262 5.56 18.52 -10.78
N ARG A 263 6.41 17.90 -11.60
CA ARG A 263 6.02 17.39 -12.92
C ARG A 263 4.93 16.31 -12.82
N LEU A 264 5.14 15.26 -12.00
CA LEU A 264 4.20 14.16 -11.89
C LEU A 264 2.89 14.58 -11.23
N ALA A 265 2.94 15.50 -10.27
CA ALA A 265 1.76 16.09 -9.65
C ALA A 265 0.89 16.82 -10.67
N GLU A 266 1.50 17.60 -11.60
CA GLU A 266 0.76 18.27 -12.67
C GLU A 266 0.16 17.29 -13.68
N GLU A 267 0.86 16.20 -14.03
CA GLU A 267 0.32 15.15 -14.89
C GLU A 267 -0.93 14.52 -14.26
N ILE A 268 -0.88 14.20 -12.96
CA ILE A 268 -2.00 13.65 -12.18
C ILE A 268 -3.16 14.65 -12.11
N ARG A 269 -2.87 15.92 -11.80
CA ARG A 269 -3.88 16.98 -11.75
C ARG A 269 -4.62 17.11 -13.08
N ALA A 270 -3.90 17.14 -14.18
CA ALA A 270 -4.47 17.25 -15.53
C ALA A 270 -5.33 16.03 -15.88
N GLU A 271 -4.89 14.82 -15.52
CA GLU A 271 -5.63 13.59 -15.75
C GLU A 271 -6.95 13.58 -14.96
N LEU A 272 -6.92 13.93 -13.68
CA LEU A 272 -8.12 13.92 -12.84
C LEU A 272 -9.07 15.10 -13.12
N ALA A 273 -8.56 16.21 -13.68
CA ALA A 273 -9.38 17.32 -14.16
C ALA A 273 -10.19 16.96 -15.42
N ALA A 274 -9.71 15.99 -16.21
CA ALA A 274 -10.43 15.52 -17.38
C ALA A 274 -11.69 14.72 -16.98
N PRO A 275 -12.77 14.78 -17.77
CA PRO A 275 -13.92 13.90 -17.59
C PRO A 275 -13.46 12.43 -17.54
N ALA A 276 -14.16 11.63 -16.73
CA ALA A 276 -13.88 10.18 -16.72
C ALA A 276 -14.04 9.62 -18.15
N PRO A 277 -13.11 8.78 -18.63
CA PRO A 277 -13.31 8.10 -19.88
C PRO A 277 -14.62 7.29 -19.83
N PRO A 278 -15.38 7.22 -20.93
CA PRO A 278 -16.58 6.39 -20.96
C PRO A 278 -16.21 4.96 -20.54
N ALA A 279 -17.04 4.35 -19.71
CA ALA A 279 -16.83 2.96 -19.29
C ALA A 279 -16.56 2.09 -20.53
N ALA A 280 -15.43 1.41 -20.57
CA ALA A 280 -15.13 0.48 -21.63
C ALA A 280 -16.26 -0.54 -21.67
N SER A 281 -17.00 -0.61 -22.78
CA SER A 281 -18.01 -1.65 -22.99
C SER A 281 -17.32 -3.01 -22.81
N ALA A 282 -17.85 -3.82 -21.90
CA ALA A 282 -17.34 -5.16 -21.68
C ALA A 282 -17.18 -5.88 -23.04
N PRO A 283 -16.05 -6.56 -23.28
CA PRO A 283 -15.91 -7.33 -24.51
C PRO A 283 -17.07 -8.33 -24.59
N ALA A 284 -17.74 -8.36 -25.73
CA ALA A 284 -18.83 -9.30 -25.96
C ALA A 284 -18.33 -10.73 -25.68
N PRO A 285 -19.11 -11.57 -24.98
CA PRO A 285 -18.72 -12.94 -24.74
C PRO A 285 -18.40 -13.62 -26.09
N PRO A 286 -17.34 -14.44 -26.16
CA PRO A 286 -17.01 -15.13 -27.38
C PRO A 286 -18.24 -15.95 -27.84
N ALA A 287 -18.61 -15.79 -29.12
CA ALA A 287 -19.72 -16.51 -29.70
C ALA A 287 -19.48 -18.01 -29.49
N ALA A 288 -20.42 -18.68 -28.84
CA ALA A 288 -20.37 -20.12 -28.64
C ALA A 288 -20.28 -20.79 -30.03
N SER A 289 -19.11 -21.37 -30.34
CA SER A 289 -18.96 -22.19 -31.51
C SER A 289 -19.83 -23.45 -31.35
N ALA A 290 -20.95 -23.48 -32.04
CA ALA A 290 -21.76 -24.69 -32.16
C ALA A 290 -20.95 -25.73 -32.94
N SER A 291 -20.28 -26.63 -32.26
CA SER A 291 -19.72 -27.83 -32.83
C SER A 291 -20.88 -28.78 -33.15
N ALA A 292 -21.31 -28.81 -34.40
CA ALA A 292 -22.19 -29.83 -34.92
C ALA A 292 -21.46 -31.18 -34.89
N ASN A 293 -21.75 -31.99 -33.89
CA ASN A 293 -21.28 -33.36 -33.80
C ASN A 293 -22.27 -34.22 -34.60
N THR A 294 -21.96 -34.45 -35.88
CA THR A 294 -22.67 -35.41 -36.73
C THR A 294 -22.06 -36.79 -36.48
N PRO A 295 -22.82 -37.78 -36.00
CA PRO A 295 -22.28 -39.11 -35.83
C PRO A 295 -22.15 -39.80 -37.22
N ALA A 296 -20.97 -40.34 -37.47
CA ALA A 296 -20.71 -41.17 -38.66
C ALA A 296 -21.48 -42.51 -38.57
N PRO A 297 -21.99 -43.03 -39.70
CA PRO A 297 -22.69 -44.32 -39.75
C PRO A 297 -21.73 -45.48 -39.52
N LYS A 298 -22.15 -46.43 -38.69
CA LYS A 298 -21.49 -47.72 -38.51
C LYS A 298 -21.76 -48.54 -39.75
N GLU A 299 -20.76 -48.84 -40.58
CA GLU A 299 -20.79 -49.98 -41.51
C GLU A 299 -20.37 -51.23 -40.76
N GLY A 300 -21.24 -52.25 -40.87
CA GLY A 300 -21.00 -53.54 -40.33
C GLY A 300 -20.45 -54.52 -41.40
N SER A 301 -20.00 -55.66 -40.86
CA SER A 301 -19.75 -56.95 -41.48
C SER A 301 -18.39 -57.21 -42.12
N LEU A 302 -17.65 -58.07 -41.75
CA LEU A 302 -17.57 -59.57 -41.83
C LEU A 302 -16.36 -60.01 -41.01
#